data_52c5809018b06ba3eb3daaa7a7e6ae2c
#
_entry.id   52c5809018b06ba3eb3daaa7a7e6ae2c
#
_cell.length_a   1.000
_cell.length_b   1.000
_cell.length_c   1.000
_cell.angle_alpha   90.00
_cell.angle_beta   90.00
_cell.angle_gamma   90.00
#
_symmetry.space_group_name_H-M   'P 1'
#
loop_
_entity.id
_entity.type
_entity.pdbx_description
1 polymer ?
#
loop_
_entity_poly.entity_id
_entity_poly.type
_entity_poly.pdbx_seq_one_letter_code
_entity_poly.pdbx_strand_id
1 'polypeptide(L)'
;MKQQKLQQAPANLILEGYDTYAVLKGGNNVIKFSDNTDITTDKNTSAIEVTPKGKAAPIKFMQRGRNNNMPYDIMKKIGINVTVGSNIEFKNKVVFGDSILVYRKYRDKATKKIIKEEVLPEEQPEIFEFLENNNFNFIRMELANDLVIFYDGYLEYIFNNDDKSPGIVQIKAKESTCSRISEIDEKTGKSEWHGYSAEWHKGTPEDLVATPLLDRQSPLLDLKIRIGLAPNNNGKTIVGKDRRFIHNLRISTPGRFYYSHPYWWSVFASGWYDFSSAIPVFKKSLIKNQMALRYIIYIQETFWEKLYASEKIVKDDEKAIRRGKFLQDMNDFLAGEENAGKGFISHFRYDRIKGFEDKDIIITPLESFFKGGEYIEDSEEVSNMMCYGMGVHPSIIGAAPGKGKSINGTEARELFTIEQALMKMYQDLTLEPLYFVKAINQWPKDIYFAVTNCQLTTLDKGTGATKNTGLTPETEQK
;
A
#
# COMPACT_ATOMS: atom_id res chain seq x y z
N MET A 1 -15.75 -33.36 6.48
CA MET A 1 -16.12 -32.48 7.59
C MET A 1 -17.62 -32.29 7.58
N LYS A 2 -18.30 -32.58 8.70
CA LYS A 2 -19.77 -32.58 8.79
C LYS A 2 -20.30 -31.16 8.78
N GLN A 3 -21.14 -30.84 7.82
CA GLN A 3 -21.97 -29.63 7.82
C GLN A 3 -22.80 -29.57 9.09
N GLN A 4 -22.54 -28.69 10.01
CA GLN A 4 -23.46 -28.32 11.07
C GLN A 4 -24.46 -27.33 10.48
N LYS A 5 -25.71 -27.84 10.23
CA LYS A 5 -26.84 -26.97 9.98
C LYS A 5 -27.15 -26.18 11.24
N LEU A 6 -26.88 -24.90 11.23
CA LEU A 6 -27.28 -23.97 12.28
C LEU A 6 -28.82 -23.81 12.26
N GLN A 7 -29.40 -23.86 13.44
CA GLN A 7 -30.85 -23.65 13.68
C GLN A 7 -31.25 -22.26 13.15
N GLN A 8 -32.48 -22.20 12.64
CA GLN A 8 -33.06 -21.04 12.01
C GLN A 8 -32.86 -19.76 12.82
N ALA A 9 -31.95 -18.90 12.32
CA ALA A 9 -31.84 -17.52 12.75
C ALA A 9 -33.04 -16.68 12.28
N PRO A 10 -33.34 -15.55 12.93
CA PRO A 10 -34.52 -14.74 12.59
C PRO A 10 -34.53 -14.38 11.10
N ALA A 11 -35.70 -14.20 10.57
CA ALA A 11 -36.13 -14.34 9.17
C ALA A 11 -35.28 -13.74 8.04
N ASN A 12 -34.19 -13.01 8.32
CA ASN A 12 -33.42 -12.28 7.32
C ASN A 12 -31.94 -12.61 7.28
N LEU A 13 -31.42 -13.44 8.18
CA LEU A 13 -30.00 -13.79 8.22
C LEU A 13 -29.82 -15.30 8.19
N ILE A 14 -29.24 -15.85 7.14
CA ILE A 14 -28.77 -17.23 7.11
C ILE A 14 -27.25 -17.17 7.30
N LEU A 15 -26.80 -17.63 8.46
CA LEU A 15 -25.38 -17.89 8.71
C LEU A 15 -25.13 -19.34 8.29
N GLU A 16 -24.51 -19.56 7.16
CA GLU A 16 -23.90 -20.85 6.85
C GLU A 16 -22.51 -20.89 7.47
N GLY A 17 -22.29 -21.91 8.30
CA GLY A 17 -21.13 -22.04 9.17
C GLY A 17 -19.80 -22.28 8.45
N TYR A 18 -19.38 -21.28 7.73
CA TYR A 18 -17.98 -21.08 7.35
C TYR A 18 -17.54 -19.80 8.03
N ASP A 19 -16.43 -19.84 8.71
CA ASP A 19 -15.85 -18.72 9.47
C ASP A 19 -15.54 -17.47 8.63
N THR A 20 -15.96 -17.44 7.37
CA THR A 20 -15.48 -16.46 6.38
C THR A 20 -16.55 -15.71 5.60
N TYR A 21 -17.86 -16.00 5.77
CA TYR A 21 -18.89 -15.22 5.08
C TYR A 21 -20.28 -15.30 5.72
N ALA A 22 -21.07 -14.23 5.55
CA ALA A 22 -22.48 -14.16 5.92
C ALA A 22 -23.33 -13.88 4.68
N VAL A 23 -24.43 -14.64 4.52
CA VAL A 23 -25.37 -14.49 3.41
C VAL A 23 -26.66 -13.86 3.93
N LEU A 24 -27.07 -12.73 3.37
CA LEU A 24 -28.36 -12.10 3.64
C LEU A 24 -29.45 -12.74 2.76
N LYS A 25 -30.52 -13.23 3.38
CA LYS A 25 -31.68 -13.84 2.67
C LYS A 25 -32.36 -12.78 1.81
N GLY A 26 -32.39 -12.99 0.50
CA GLY A 26 -33.08 -12.12 -0.46
C GLY A 26 -32.20 -11.19 -1.26
N GLY A 27 -30.87 -11.24 -1.10
CA GLY A 27 -29.90 -10.51 -1.91
C GLY A 27 -28.74 -11.40 -2.36
N ASN A 28 -28.25 -11.13 -3.56
CA ASN A 28 -26.99 -11.75 -4.06
C ASN A 28 -25.73 -11.21 -3.36
N ASN A 29 -25.89 -10.62 -2.17
CA ASN A 29 -24.80 -9.99 -1.45
C ASN A 29 -24.23 -10.96 -0.44
N VAL A 30 -23.12 -11.56 -0.79
CA VAL A 30 -22.27 -12.34 0.10
C VAL A 30 -21.23 -11.39 0.69
N ILE A 31 -21.25 -11.18 2.00
CA ILE A 31 -20.14 -10.52 2.69
C ILE A 31 -19.08 -11.58 2.93
N LYS A 32 -18.06 -11.59 2.12
CA LYS A 32 -16.90 -12.46 2.30
C LYS A 32 -15.93 -11.77 3.26
N PHE A 33 -15.81 -12.31 4.46
CA PHE A 33 -14.66 -11.98 5.32
C PHE A 33 -13.45 -12.67 4.70
N SER A 34 -12.37 -11.91 4.47
CA SER A 34 -11.25 -12.36 3.64
C SER A 34 -10.71 -13.72 4.10
N ASP A 35 -10.43 -14.57 3.14
CA ASP A 35 -9.69 -15.82 3.33
C ASP A 35 -8.23 -15.47 3.61
N ASN A 36 -7.94 -15.14 4.88
CA ASN A 36 -6.64 -14.66 5.33
C ASN A 36 -5.57 -15.75 5.45
N THR A 37 -5.93 -16.99 5.21
CA THR A 37 -5.03 -18.13 5.33
C THR A 37 -3.86 -18.09 4.36
N ASP A 38 -4.01 -17.39 3.22
CA ASP A 38 -3.01 -17.38 2.17
C ASP A 38 -1.84 -16.39 2.40
N ILE A 39 -2.05 -15.37 3.26
CA ILE A 39 -1.00 -14.36 3.53
C ILE A 39 -0.11 -14.78 4.71
N THR A 40 -0.61 -15.61 5.60
CA THR A 40 0.01 -15.89 6.90
C THR A 40 0.76 -17.21 7.00
N THR A 41 0.61 -18.14 6.06
CA THR A 41 1.22 -19.47 6.20
C THR A 41 2.23 -19.80 5.11
N ASP A 42 3.52 -19.81 5.49
CA ASP A 42 4.60 -20.38 4.65
C ASP A 42 4.52 -21.91 4.54
N LYS A 43 3.49 -22.54 5.09
CA LYS A 43 3.39 -24.01 5.13
C LYS A 43 3.23 -24.68 3.77
N ASN A 44 2.96 -23.90 2.71
CA ASN A 44 2.77 -24.40 1.35
C ASN A 44 3.69 -23.72 0.32
N THR A 45 4.87 -23.26 0.73
CA THR A 45 5.86 -22.80 -0.25
C THR A 45 6.43 -24.01 -0.97
N SER A 46 5.80 -24.37 -2.08
CA SER A 46 6.35 -25.31 -3.03
C SER A 46 7.38 -24.61 -3.93
N ALA A 47 8.36 -25.37 -4.40
CA ALA A 47 9.31 -24.89 -5.40
C ALA A 47 8.75 -25.10 -6.81
N ILE A 48 9.04 -24.16 -7.71
CA ILE A 48 8.82 -24.32 -9.15
C ILE A 48 10.15 -24.60 -9.80
N GLU A 49 10.21 -25.68 -10.59
CA GLU A 49 11.39 -26.06 -11.32
C GLU A 49 11.33 -25.44 -12.73
N VAL A 50 12.32 -24.59 -13.04
CA VAL A 50 12.39 -23.86 -14.31
C VAL A 50 13.81 -23.86 -14.84
N THR A 51 13.98 -24.01 -16.14
CA THR A 51 15.28 -23.83 -16.81
C THR A 51 15.42 -22.37 -17.25
N PRO A 52 16.28 -21.57 -16.58
CA PRO A 52 16.47 -20.16 -16.95
C PRO A 52 17.16 -20.03 -18.31
N LYS A 53 16.97 -18.89 -18.98
CA LYS A 53 17.71 -18.56 -20.21
C LYS A 53 19.22 -18.66 -20.01
N GLY A 54 19.90 -19.40 -20.87
CA GLY A 54 21.36 -19.58 -20.83
C GLY A 54 21.88 -20.57 -19.76
N LYS A 55 21.01 -21.30 -19.07
CA LYS A 55 21.38 -22.41 -18.16
C LYS A 55 21.05 -23.75 -18.79
N ALA A 56 21.89 -24.74 -18.54
CA ALA A 56 21.71 -26.10 -19.06
C ALA A 56 20.84 -26.97 -18.14
N ALA A 57 20.75 -26.63 -16.86
CA ALA A 57 20.01 -27.39 -15.87
C ALA A 57 18.86 -26.56 -15.27
N PRO A 58 17.75 -27.20 -14.90
CA PRO A 58 16.66 -26.54 -14.22
C PRO A 58 17.08 -26.11 -12.79
N ILE A 59 16.51 -25.00 -12.34
CA ILE A 59 16.69 -24.46 -10.98
C ILE A 59 15.32 -24.45 -10.32
N LYS A 60 15.28 -24.85 -9.06
CA LYS A 60 14.07 -24.80 -8.25
C LYS A 60 13.98 -23.44 -7.55
N PHE A 61 12.95 -22.68 -7.86
CA PHE A 61 12.66 -21.38 -7.22
C PHE A 61 11.49 -21.53 -6.25
N MET A 62 11.65 -20.95 -5.06
CA MET A 62 10.61 -20.97 -4.05
C MET A 62 9.46 -20.05 -4.42
N GLN A 63 8.24 -20.55 -4.31
CA GLN A 63 7.04 -19.76 -4.56
C GLN A 63 6.85 -18.71 -3.45
N ARG A 64 6.33 -17.56 -3.81
CA ARG A 64 5.97 -16.52 -2.85
C ARG A 64 4.44 -16.46 -2.69
N GLY A 65 3.94 -17.14 -1.66
CA GLY A 65 2.53 -17.37 -1.42
C GLY A 65 1.92 -18.48 -2.31
N ARG A 66 0.64 -18.74 -2.11
CA ARG A 66 -0.11 -19.71 -2.90
C ARG A 66 -0.14 -19.29 -4.36
N ASN A 67 0.09 -20.21 -5.27
CA ASN A 67 0.15 -19.95 -6.71
C ASN A 67 1.19 -18.91 -7.14
N ASN A 68 2.18 -18.62 -6.28
CA ASN A 68 3.25 -17.66 -6.55
C ASN A 68 2.79 -16.20 -6.83
N ASN A 69 1.57 -15.84 -6.42
CA ASN A 69 0.92 -14.56 -6.74
C ASN A 69 0.93 -13.54 -5.60
N MET A 70 1.37 -13.91 -4.39
CA MET A 70 1.27 -13.05 -3.21
C MET A 70 1.77 -11.60 -3.43
N PRO A 71 2.91 -11.33 -4.08
CA PRO A 71 3.36 -9.96 -4.29
C PRO A 71 2.38 -9.13 -5.13
N TYR A 72 1.83 -9.72 -6.18
CA TYR A 72 0.85 -9.06 -7.05
C TYR A 72 -0.47 -8.79 -6.31
N ASP A 73 -0.92 -9.74 -5.48
CA ASP A 73 -2.14 -9.59 -4.68
C ASP A 73 -1.99 -8.46 -3.65
N ILE A 74 -0.80 -8.33 -3.03
CA ILE A 74 -0.50 -7.23 -2.12
C ILE A 74 -0.50 -5.89 -2.85
N MET A 75 0.17 -5.79 -4.00
CA MET A 75 0.18 -4.56 -4.80
C MET A 75 -1.23 -4.16 -5.23
N LYS A 76 -2.06 -5.13 -5.62
CA LYS A 76 -3.47 -4.90 -5.94
C LYS A 76 -4.25 -4.38 -4.72
N LYS A 77 -4.06 -4.98 -3.55
CA LYS A 77 -4.70 -4.52 -2.31
C LYS A 77 -4.29 -3.09 -1.94
N ILE A 78 -2.99 -2.76 -2.06
CA ILE A 78 -2.48 -1.40 -1.82
C ILE A 78 -3.14 -0.40 -2.78
N GLY A 79 -3.23 -0.73 -4.07
CA GLY A 79 -3.79 0.16 -5.10
C GLY A 79 -5.30 0.42 -4.98
N ILE A 80 -6.05 -0.43 -4.27
CA ILE A 80 -7.50 -0.29 -4.09
C ILE A 80 -7.83 0.52 -2.84
N ASN A 81 -7.04 0.42 -1.78
CA ASN A 81 -7.36 1.01 -0.48
C ASN A 81 -6.60 2.32 -0.26
N VAL A 82 -7.34 3.42 -0.16
CA VAL A 82 -6.77 4.78 -0.02
C VAL A 82 -5.91 4.92 1.23
N THR A 83 -6.36 4.38 2.36
CA THR A 83 -5.63 4.49 3.63
C THR A 83 -4.30 3.75 3.58
N VAL A 84 -4.29 2.54 3.02
CA VAL A 84 -3.04 1.75 2.85
C VAL A 84 -2.10 2.45 1.90
N GLY A 85 -2.58 2.91 0.75
CA GLY A 85 -1.77 3.62 -0.25
C GLY A 85 -1.10 4.86 0.34
N SER A 86 -1.87 5.72 1.02
CA SER A 86 -1.35 6.95 1.65
C SER A 86 -0.30 6.67 2.73
N ASN A 87 -0.51 5.65 3.56
CA ASN A 87 0.45 5.24 4.60
C ASN A 87 1.78 4.77 3.99
N ILE A 88 1.71 3.95 2.93
CA ILE A 88 2.91 3.47 2.23
C ILE A 88 3.65 4.62 1.55
N GLU A 89 2.91 5.49 0.86
CA GLU A 89 3.51 6.66 0.21
C GLU A 89 4.21 7.56 1.22
N PHE A 90 3.59 7.81 2.37
CA PHE A 90 4.21 8.57 3.46
C PHE A 90 5.51 7.91 3.94
N LYS A 91 5.48 6.62 4.27
CA LYS A 91 6.68 5.89 4.71
C LYS A 91 7.79 5.94 3.68
N ASN A 92 7.47 5.74 2.41
CA ASN A 92 8.45 5.80 1.33
C ASN A 92 9.13 7.18 1.25
N LYS A 93 8.37 8.26 1.39
CA LYS A 93 8.91 9.63 1.42
C LYS A 93 9.83 9.85 2.61
N VAL A 94 9.47 9.33 3.80
CA VAL A 94 10.31 9.44 5.00
C VAL A 94 11.59 8.58 4.88
N VAL A 95 11.49 7.37 4.33
CA VAL A 95 12.67 6.51 4.07
C VAL A 95 13.59 7.14 3.04
N PHE A 96 13.04 7.70 1.99
CA PHE A 96 13.82 8.40 0.97
C PHE A 96 14.54 9.62 1.56
N GLY A 97 13.89 10.38 2.45
CA GLY A 97 14.44 11.60 3.04
C GLY A 97 14.63 12.71 2.02
N ASP A 98 15.61 13.60 2.29
CA ASP A 98 15.91 14.75 1.44
C ASP A 98 17.03 14.44 0.44
N SER A 99 18.22 14.11 0.94
CA SER A 99 19.40 13.84 0.10
C SER A 99 20.35 12.83 0.74
N ILE A 100 21.36 12.42 0.00
CA ILE A 100 22.45 11.60 0.51
C ILE A 100 23.59 12.52 0.93
N LEU A 101 23.98 12.39 2.18
CA LEU A 101 25.15 13.05 2.72
C LEU A 101 26.34 12.10 2.64
N VAL A 102 27.40 12.54 1.99
CA VAL A 102 28.72 11.89 2.03
C VAL A 102 29.58 12.64 3.06
N TYR A 103 30.02 11.94 4.09
CA TYR A 103 30.79 12.59 5.14
C TYR A 103 31.99 11.76 5.58
N ARG A 104 33.03 12.46 6.01
CA ARG A 104 34.22 11.87 6.64
C ARG A 104 34.01 11.79 8.15
N LYS A 105 34.37 10.67 8.75
CA LYS A 105 34.28 10.48 10.19
C LYS A 105 35.65 10.13 10.74
N TYR A 106 36.15 11.01 11.59
CA TYR A 106 37.44 10.82 12.23
C TYR A 106 37.43 11.26 13.69
N ARG A 107 38.41 10.79 14.45
CA ARG A 107 38.56 11.19 15.83
C ARG A 107 39.62 12.31 15.90
N ASP A 108 39.21 13.47 16.36
CA ASP A 108 40.13 14.56 16.61
C ASP A 108 41.14 14.16 17.69
N LYS A 109 42.40 14.36 17.39
CA LYS A 109 43.53 13.99 18.26
C LYS A 109 43.59 14.83 19.54
N ALA A 110 43.18 16.09 19.49
CA ALA A 110 43.25 17.02 20.59
C ALA A 110 42.07 16.86 21.55
N THR A 111 40.85 16.89 21.03
CA THR A 111 39.64 16.85 21.84
C THR A 111 39.13 15.43 22.11
N LYS A 112 39.69 14.41 21.40
CA LYS A 112 39.23 13.00 21.39
C LYS A 112 37.75 12.82 20.97
N LYS A 113 37.08 13.86 20.52
CA LYS A 113 35.72 13.82 20.02
C LYS A 113 35.68 13.23 18.61
N ILE A 114 34.53 12.60 18.26
CA ILE A 114 34.30 12.18 16.89
C ILE A 114 33.77 13.37 16.11
N ILE A 115 34.47 13.73 15.06
CA ILE A 115 34.05 14.77 14.12
C ILE A 115 33.48 14.12 12.88
N LYS A 116 32.41 14.72 12.38
CA LYS A 116 31.79 14.39 11.08
C LYS A 116 31.91 15.63 10.21
N GLU A 117 32.58 15.50 9.07
CA GLU A 117 32.80 16.54 8.11
C GLU A 117 32.21 16.16 6.78
N GLU A 118 31.41 17.04 6.20
CA GLU A 118 30.84 16.83 4.88
C GLU A 118 31.96 16.80 3.83
N VAL A 119 31.82 15.88 2.88
CA VAL A 119 32.76 15.71 1.77
C VAL A 119 32.16 16.31 0.53
N LEU A 120 32.88 17.24 -0.09
CA LEU A 120 32.42 17.90 -1.31
C LEU A 120 32.81 17.10 -2.57
N PRO A 121 32.10 17.30 -3.70
CA PRO A 121 32.40 16.58 -4.95
C PRO A 121 33.85 16.74 -5.43
N GLU A 122 34.44 17.89 -5.19
CA GLU A 122 35.83 18.18 -5.60
C GLU A 122 36.87 17.36 -4.80
N GLU A 123 36.50 16.93 -3.58
CA GLU A 123 37.41 16.16 -2.72
C GLU A 123 37.45 14.67 -3.07
N GLN A 124 36.28 14.12 -3.51
CA GLN A 124 36.11 12.71 -3.84
C GLN A 124 35.26 12.57 -5.11
N PRO A 125 35.72 13.02 -6.27
CA PRO A 125 34.93 13.02 -7.50
C PRO A 125 34.43 11.63 -7.90
N GLU A 126 35.22 10.59 -7.69
CA GLU A 126 34.86 9.21 -8.03
C GLU A 126 33.57 8.75 -7.34
N ILE A 127 33.31 9.18 -6.10
CA ILE A 127 32.12 8.80 -5.34
C ILE A 127 30.89 9.47 -5.93
N PHE A 128 30.99 10.78 -6.18
CA PHE A 128 29.88 11.56 -6.72
C PHE A 128 29.55 11.17 -8.17
N GLU A 129 30.56 10.96 -9.01
CA GLU A 129 30.39 10.43 -10.35
C GLU A 129 29.70 9.05 -10.34
N PHE A 130 30.07 8.17 -9.41
CA PHE A 130 29.41 6.87 -9.28
C PHE A 130 27.93 7.02 -8.91
N LEU A 131 27.61 7.92 -7.97
CA LEU A 131 26.23 8.20 -7.55
C LEU A 131 25.38 8.74 -8.71
N GLU A 132 25.92 9.69 -9.47
CA GLU A 132 25.26 10.31 -10.61
C GLU A 132 25.08 9.33 -11.78
N ASN A 133 26.17 8.65 -12.20
CA ASN A 133 26.16 7.72 -13.32
C ASN A 133 25.21 6.54 -13.10
N ASN A 134 25.00 6.15 -11.85
CA ASN A 134 24.06 5.10 -11.49
C ASN A 134 22.65 5.60 -11.18
N ASN A 135 22.39 6.93 -11.20
CA ASN A 135 21.14 7.51 -10.73
C ASN A 135 20.71 6.91 -9.36
N PHE A 136 21.64 6.96 -8.39
CA PHE A 136 21.49 6.25 -7.13
C PHE A 136 20.25 6.65 -6.33
N ASN A 137 19.78 7.89 -6.49
CA ASN A 137 18.53 8.33 -5.87
C ASN A 137 17.33 7.55 -6.38
N PHE A 138 17.28 7.25 -7.69
CA PHE A 138 16.21 6.42 -8.23
C PHE A 138 16.27 4.98 -7.70
N ILE A 139 17.45 4.39 -7.65
CA ILE A 139 17.66 3.05 -7.05
C ILE A 139 17.21 3.01 -5.60
N ARG A 140 17.55 4.06 -4.82
CA ARG A 140 17.08 4.17 -3.43
C ARG A 140 15.57 4.25 -3.31
N MET A 141 14.92 4.96 -4.22
CA MET A 141 13.45 5.05 -4.23
C MET A 141 12.81 3.68 -4.49
N GLU A 142 13.34 2.91 -5.45
CA GLU A 142 12.87 1.54 -5.72
C GLU A 142 13.10 0.62 -4.52
N LEU A 143 14.29 0.66 -3.92
CA LEU A 143 14.59 -0.12 -2.72
C LEU A 143 13.73 0.28 -1.52
N ALA A 144 13.46 1.58 -1.33
CA ALA A 144 12.60 2.05 -0.26
C ALA A 144 11.18 1.48 -0.40
N ASN A 145 10.61 1.52 -1.62
CA ASN A 145 9.32 0.93 -1.92
C ASN A 145 9.28 -0.57 -1.58
N ASP A 146 10.25 -1.33 -2.06
CA ASP A 146 10.33 -2.76 -1.84
C ASP A 146 10.52 -3.12 -0.35
N LEU A 147 11.40 -2.40 0.34
CA LEU A 147 11.64 -2.60 1.77
C LEU A 147 10.42 -2.25 2.64
N VAL A 148 9.70 -1.18 2.33
CA VAL A 148 8.49 -0.79 3.07
C VAL A 148 7.36 -1.79 2.83
N ILE A 149 7.17 -2.24 1.59
CA ILE A 149 6.06 -3.11 1.23
C ILE A 149 6.33 -4.57 1.59
N PHE A 150 7.53 -5.08 1.30
CA PHE A 150 7.85 -6.51 1.36
C PHE A 150 8.89 -6.89 2.41
N TYR A 151 9.60 -5.93 3.01
CA TYR A 151 10.77 -6.17 3.85
C TYR A 151 11.93 -6.90 3.14
N ASP A 152 11.83 -7.04 1.83
CA ASP A 152 12.83 -7.64 0.95
C ASP A 152 13.10 -6.67 -0.19
N GLY A 153 14.36 -6.32 -0.43
CA GLY A 153 14.81 -5.57 -1.59
C GLY A 153 15.95 -6.34 -2.28
N TYR A 154 16.03 -6.26 -3.59
CA TYR A 154 17.07 -6.93 -4.36
C TYR A 154 17.87 -5.93 -5.16
N LEU A 155 19.19 -6.02 -5.05
CA LEU A 155 20.11 -5.17 -5.78
C LEU A 155 21.09 -6.00 -6.58
N GLU A 156 21.30 -5.68 -7.84
CA GLU A 156 22.29 -6.29 -8.71
C GLU A 156 23.56 -5.43 -8.75
N TYR A 157 24.71 -6.04 -8.42
CA TYR A 157 26.01 -5.49 -8.66
C TYR A 157 26.55 -5.99 -10.01
N ILE A 158 27.03 -5.07 -10.83
CA ILE A 158 27.62 -5.35 -12.14
C ILE A 158 29.08 -4.94 -12.13
N PHE A 159 29.95 -5.90 -12.40
CA PHE A 159 31.40 -5.73 -12.38
C PHE A 159 31.95 -5.38 -13.74
N ASN A 160 33.12 -4.73 -13.75
CA ASN A 160 33.96 -4.62 -14.94
C ASN A 160 34.47 -6.00 -15.38
N ASN A 161 35.05 -6.06 -16.58
CA ASN A 161 35.62 -7.32 -17.14
C ASN A 161 37.11 -7.51 -16.80
N ASP A 162 37.66 -6.76 -15.83
CA ASP A 162 39.05 -6.88 -15.44
C ASP A 162 39.21 -7.83 -14.25
N ASP A 163 39.81 -9.00 -14.48
CA ASP A 163 40.10 -9.99 -13.46
C ASP A 163 41.17 -9.56 -12.46
N LYS A 164 42.05 -8.63 -12.85
CA LYS A 164 43.16 -8.16 -11.99
C LYS A 164 42.71 -7.04 -11.04
N SER A 165 41.75 -6.25 -11.48
CA SER A 165 41.22 -5.13 -10.72
C SER A 165 39.69 -5.12 -10.80
N PRO A 166 39.00 -6.10 -10.14
CA PRO A 166 37.57 -6.16 -10.17
C PRO A 166 36.96 -4.98 -9.41
N GLY A 167 36.07 -4.26 -10.09
CA GLY A 167 35.35 -3.12 -9.52
C GLY A 167 33.87 -3.15 -9.90
N ILE A 168 33.04 -2.65 -9.02
CA ILE A 168 31.61 -2.46 -9.29
C ILE A 168 31.45 -1.20 -10.12
N VAL A 169 30.96 -1.35 -11.35
CA VAL A 169 30.77 -0.23 -12.29
C VAL A 169 29.31 0.22 -12.31
N GLN A 170 28.38 -0.69 -12.07
CA GLN A 170 26.96 -0.38 -12.10
C GLN A 170 26.20 -1.15 -11.03
N ILE A 171 25.14 -0.54 -10.51
CA ILE A 171 24.15 -1.16 -9.62
C ILE A 171 22.75 -0.98 -10.18
N LYS A 172 21.87 -1.93 -9.93
CA LYS A 172 20.47 -1.90 -10.38
C LYS A 172 19.56 -2.51 -9.33
N ALA A 173 18.49 -1.85 -8.99
CA ALA A 173 17.43 -2.47 -8.21
C ALA A 173 16.67 -3.50 -9.05
N LYS A 174 16.17 -4.52 -8.40
CA LYS A 174 15.30 -5.56 -8.98
C LYS A 174 14.04 -5.63 -8.15
N GLU A 175 12.92 -5.38 -8.78
CA GLU A 175 11.62 -5.36 -8.10
C GLU A 175 11.35 -6.67 -7.35
N SER A 176 10.96 -6.56 -6.10
CA SER A 176 10.61 -7.70 -5.25
C SER A 176 9.40 -8.49 -5.78
N THR A 177 8.49 -7.84 -6.50
CA THR A 177 7.35 -8.48 -7.16
C THR A 177 7.79 -9.51 -8.18
N CYS A 178 8.84 -9.18 -8.95
CA CYS A 178 9.40 -10.00 -10.03
C CYS A 178 10.53 -10.93 -9.56
N SER A 179 10.90 -10.90 -8.29
CA SER A 179 12.05 -11.60 -7.73
C SER A 179 11.64 -12.87 -6.99
N ARG A 180 12.36 -13.96 -7.25
CA ARG A 180 12.26 -15.23 -6.50
C ARG A 180 13.66 -15.75 -6.19
N ILE A 181 13.80 -16.45 -5.06
CA ILE A 181 15.07 -17.08 -4.67
C ILE A 181 14.99 -18.58 -4.83
N SER A 182 16.13 -19.19 -5.13
CA SER A 182 16.19 -20.65 -5.26
C SER A 182 15.95 -21.37 -3.93
N GLU A 183 15.51 -22.61 -4.01
CA GLU A 183 15.53 -23.52 -2.89
C GLU A 183 16.92 -23.58 -2.28
N ILE A 184 17.01 -23.85 -0.96
CA ILE A 184 18.28 -23.99 -0.26
C ILE A 184 18.94 -25.28 -0.72
N ASP A 185 20.20 -25.19 -1.10
CA ASP A 185 21.02 -26.36 -1.29
C ASP A 185 21.33 -27.00 0.08
N GLU A 186 20.98 -28.28 0.24
CA GLU A 186 21.15 -29.02 1.50
C GLU A 186 22.61 -29.12 1.94
N LYS A 187 23.57 -29.06 1.00
CA LYS A 187 24.99 -29.17 1.28
C LYS A 187 25.60 -27.87 1.75
N THR A 188 25.18 -26.76 1.15
CA THR A 188 25.72 -25.45 1.44
C THR A 188 24.88 -24.66 2.46
N GLY A 189 23.61 -25.05 2.64
CA GLY A 189 22.64 -24.34 3.48
C GLY A 189 22.25 -22.97 2.94
N LYS A 190 22.52 -22.69 1.64
CA LYS A 190 22.34 -21.39 1.01
C LYS A 190 21.42 -21.48 -0.21
N SER A 191 20.69 -20.40 -0.46
CA SER A 191 20.04 -20.18 -1.75
C SER A 191 21.06 -19.58 -2.71
N GLU A 192 21.35 -20.24 -3.80
CA GLU A 192 22.45 -19.85 -4.69
C GLU A 192 22.03 -18.93 -5.83
N TRP A 193 20.74 -18.91 -6.17
CA TRP A 193 20.22 -18.23 -7.34
C TRP A 193 19.08 -17.30 -7.02
N HIS A 194 19.07 -16.16 -7.70
CA HIS A 194 17.97 -15.24 -7.80
C HIS A 194 17.36 -15.34 -9.19
N GLY A 195 16.05 -15.57 -9.27
CA GLY A 195 15.29 -15.60 -10.51
C GLY A 195 14.49 -14.30 -10.67
N TYR A 196 14.63 -13.65 -11.81
CA TYR A 196 13.90 -12.44 -12.17
C TYR A 196 13.02 -12.68 -13.39
N SER A 197 11.71 -12.47 -13.24
CA SER A 197 10.72 -12.60 -14.30
C SER A 197 9.47 -11.78 -13.96
N ALA A 198 8.83 -11.23 -14.98
CA ALA A 198 7.51 -10.60 -14.84
C ALA A 198 6.36 -11.64 -14.92
N GLU A 199 6.65 -12.89 -15.28
CA GLU A 199 5.65 -13.89 -15.63
C GLU A 199 5.41 -14.96 -14.55
N TRP A 200 5.87 -14.76 -13.32
CA TRP A 200 5.68 -15.71 -12.22
C TRP A 200 4.22 -16.12 -11.99
N HIS A 201 3.28 -15.24 -12.29
CA HIS A 201 1.84 -15.50 -12.17
C HIS A 201 1.29 -16.49 -13.22
N LYS A 202 2.04 -16.75 -14.30
CA LYS A 202 1.66 -17.70 -15.36
C LYS A 202 2.09 -19.14 -15.05
N GLY A 203 2.75 -19.37 -13.91
CA GLY A 203 3.31 -20.65 -13.53
C GLY A 203 4.79 -20.75 -13.91
N THR A 204 5.12 -21.35 -15.05
CA THR A 204 6.50 -21.48 -15.53
C THR A 204 6.84 -20.29 -16.43
N PRO A 205 7.69 -19.35 -15.98
CA PRO A 205 8.04 -18.16 -16.77
C PRO A 205 9.00 -18.51 -17.90
N GLU A 206 8.75 -17.95 -19.09
CA GLU A 206 9.62 -18.11 -20.27
C GLU A 206 10.74 -17.05 -20.32
N ASP A 207 10.56 -15.91 -19.65
CA ASP A 207 11.49 -14.78 -19.63
C ASP A 207 12.53 -14.84 -18.50
N LEU A 208 12.56 -15.93 -17.72
CA LEU A 208 13.34 -16.06 -16.50
C LEU A 208 14.84 -15.86 -16.73
N VAL A 209 15.40 -14.92 -15.98
CA VAL A 209 16.84 -14.68 -15.87
C VAL A 209 17.30 -15.11 -14.47
N ALA A 210 18.28 -16.01 -14.39
CA ALA A 210 18.88 -16.45 -13.13
C ALA A 210 20.25 -15.81 -12.93
N THR A 211 20.42 -15.09 -11.82
CA THR A 211 21.66 -14.44 -11.42
C THR A 211 22.13 -15.02 -10.08
N PRO A 212 23.45 -15.21 -9.86
CA PRO A 212 23.97 -15.67 -8.58
C PRO A 212 23.53 -14.78 -7.42
N LEU A 213 23.00 -15.39 -6.37
CA LEU A 213 22.58 -14.72 -5.15
C LEU A 213 23.72 -14.77 -4.14
N LEU A 214 23.99 -13.64 -3.47
CA LEU A 214 24.97 -13.57 -2.38
C LEU A 214 24.43 -14.21 -1.11
N ASP A 215 25.35 -14.74 -0.30
CA ASP A 215 25.01 -15.33 0.99
C ASP A 215 24.34 -14.29 1.90
N ARG A 216 23.21 -14.64 2.47
CA ARG A 216 22.43 -13.77 3.36
C ARG A 216 23.20 -13.33 4.60
N GLN A 217 23.99 -14.22 5.19
CA GLN A 217 24.65 -13.96 6.47
C GLN A 217 25.94 -13.18 6.32
N SER A 218 26.67 -13.40 5.22
CA SER A 218 27.98 -12.80 4.97
C SER A 218 28.11 -12.34 3.53
N PRO A 219 27.22 -11.43 3.05
CA PRO A 219 27.14 -11.12 1.63
C PRO A 219 28.41 -10.45 1.08
N LEU A 220 29.05 -9.57 1.83
CA LEU A 220 30.29 -8.92 1.40
C LEU A 220 31.47 -9.90 1.33
N LEU A 221 31.57 -10.84 2.29
CA LEU A 221 32.61 -11.85 2.26
C LEU A 221 32.40 -12.82 1.10
N ASP A 222 31.17 -13.28 0.88
CA ASP A 222 30.83 -14.15 -0.24
C ASP A 222 31.12 -13.49 -1.58
N LEU A 223 30.78 -12.19 -1.72
CA LEU A 223 31.14 -11.40 -2.90
C LEU A 223 32.64 -11.37 -3.13
N LYS A 224 33.45 -11.06 -2.10
CA LYS A 224 34.91 -11.02 -2.19
C LYS A 224 35.51 -12.36 -2.58
N ILE A 225 34.96 -13.46 -2.08
CA ILE A 225 35.40 -14.83 -2.44
C ILE A 225 35.12 -15.09 -3.93
N ARG A 226 33.91 -14.77 -4.40
CA ARG A 226 33.49 -15.03 -5.79
C ARG A 226 34.28 -14.22 -6.83
N ILE A 227 34.72 -13.02 -6.48
CA ILE A 227 35.53 -12.17 -7.37
C ILE A 227 37.06 -12.30 -7.14
N GLY A 228 37.46 -13.21 -6.28
CA GLY A 228 38.89 -13.47 -6.02
C GLY A 228 39.63 -12.43 -5.18
N LEU A 229 38.90 -11.65 -4.36
CA LEU A 229 39.51 -10.72 -3.39
C LEU A 229 39.70 -11.35 -1.99
N ALA A 230 39.13 -12.52 -1.75
CA ALA A 230 39.30 -13.27 -0.50
C ALA A 230 39.48 -14.77 -0.80
N PRO A 231 40.21 -15.52 0.04
CA PRO A 231 40.32 -16.96 -0.12
C PRO A 231 38.99 -17.66 0.20
N ASN A 232 38.72 -18.73 -0.49
CA ASN A 232 37.58 -19.61 -0.21
C ASN A 232 37.87 -20.48 1.05
N ASN A 233 36.90 -21.32 1.42
CA ASN A 233 37.02 -22.24 2.58
C ASN A 233 38.21 -23.20 2.49
N ASN A 234 38.75 -23.42 1.29
CA ASN A 234 39.95 -24.25 1.09
C ASN A 234 41.26 -23.44 1.05
N GLY A 235 41.21 -22.18 1.43
CA GLY A 235 42.36 -21.27 1.42
C GLY A 235 42.83 -20.83 0.03
N LYS A 236 42.07 -21.14 -1.03
CA LYS A 236 42.43 -20.78 -2.41
C LYS A 236 41.66 -19.56 -2.86
N THR A 237 42.36 -18.64 -3.52
CA THR A 237 41.77 -17.49 -4.21
C THR A 237 41.49 -17.84 -5.65
N ILE A 238 40.25 -17.87 -6.04
CA ILE A 238 39.77 -18.23 -7.38
C ILE A 238 38.84 -17.13 -7.87
N VAL A 239 39.15 -16.57 -9.04
CA VAL A 239 38.27 -15.59 -9.69
C VAL A 239 37.17 -16.34 -10.41
N GLY A 240 35.91 -16.09 -10.02
CA GLY A 240 34.73 -16.61 -10.70
C GLY A 240 34.50 -15.96 -12.07
N LYS A 241 33.74 -16.61 -12.92
CA LYS A 241 33.37 -16.10 -14.25
C LYS A 241 32.19 -15.14 -14.23
N ASP A 242 31.39 -15.19 -13.17
CA ASP A 242 30.21 -14.34 -13.05
C ASP A 242 30.61 -12.89 -12.78
N ARG A 243 29.95 -11.96 -13.45
CA ARG A 243 30.17 -10.50 -13.32
C ARG A 243 28.94 -9.78 -12.76
N ARG A 244 27.93 -10.54 -12.39
CA ARG A 244 26.69 -10.02 -11.85
C ARG A 244 26.32 -10.83 -10.63
N PHE A 245 25.95 -10.13 -9.55
CA PHE A 245 25.58 -10.75 -8.30
C PHE A 245 24.39 -10.02 -7.69
N ILE A 246 23.45 -10.74 -7.15
CA ILE A 246 22.31 -10.17 -6.44
C ILE A 246 22.57 -10.15 -4.94
N HIS A 247 22.34 -9.01 -4.35
CA HIS A 247 22.28 -8.82 -2.91
C HIS A 247 20.83 -8.70 -2.46
N ASN A 248 20.39 -9.53 -1.53
CA ASN A 248 19.08 -9.44 -0.89
C ASN A 248 19.18 -8.58 0.37
N LEU A 249 18.72 -7.34 0.29
CA LEU A 249 18.56 -6.43 1.41
C LEU A 249 17.27 -6.80 2.15
N ARG A 250 17.37 -7.15 3.42
CA ARG A 250 16.24 -7.77 4.09
C ARG A 250 16.07 -7.33 5.53
N ILE A 251 14.79 -7.05 5.89
CA ILE A 251 14.37 -6.94 7.30
C ILE A 251 13.90 -8.31 7.75
N SER A 252 14.63 -8.91 8.67
CA SER A 252 14.35 -10.29 9.15
C SER A 252 13.04 -10.36 9.90
N THR A 253 12.24 -11.38 9.58
CA THR A 253 11.05 -11.76 10.34
C THR A 253 11.18 -13.19 10.82
N PRO A 254 11.05 -13.47 12.14
CA PRO A 254 11.17 -14.81 12.70
C PRO A 254 10.24 -15.82 12.05
N GLY A 255 10.71 -17.04 11.85
CA GLY A 255 9.92 -18.11 11.24
C GLY A 255 9.75 -18.01 9.72
N ARG A 256 10.35 -17.00 9.06
CA ARG A 256 10.27 -16.77 7.63
C ARG A 256 11.65 -16.89 7.01
N PHE A 257 11.90 -18.03 6.40
CA PHE A 257 13.25 -18.32 5.90
C PHE A 257 13.49 -17.73 4.51
N TYR A 258 12.62 -17.96 3.56
CA TYR A 258 12.83 -17.55 2.18
C TYR A 258 12.51 -16.06 1.96
N TYR A 259 11.31 -15.64 2.32
CA TYR A 259 10.82 -14.27 2.14
C TYR A 259 10.42 -13.67 3.47
N SER A 260 10.62 -12.37 3.63
CA SER A 260 10.15 -11.66 4.80
C SER A 260 8.63 -11.52 4.82
N HIS A 261 8.08 -11.35 6.02
CA HIS A 261 6.66 -11.12 6.22
C HIS A 261 6.49 -9.83 7.04
N PRO A 262 6.19 -8.70 6.38
CA PRO A 262 5.99 -7.44 7.09
C PRO A 262 4.91 -7.52 8.14
N TYR A 263 5.19 -7.05 9.35
CA TYR A 263 4.22 -7.07 10.46
C TYR A 263 2.97 -6.24 10.16
N TRP A 264 3.09 -5.18 9.37
CA TRP A 264 1.96 -4.36 8.99
C TRP A 264 0.94 -5.09 8.11
N TRP A 265 1.30 -6.22 7.49
CA TRP A 265 0.34 -7.04 6.74
C TRP A 265 -0.78 -7.60 7.63
N SER A 266 -0.64 -7.50 8.97
CA SER A 266 -1.71 -7.80 9.92
C SER A 266 -2.99 -7.01 9.62
N VAL A 267 -2.92 -5.84 8.98
CA VAL A 267 -4.12 -5.08 8.58
C VAL A 267 -4.97 -5.84 7.55
N PHE A 268 -4.33 -6.69 6.72
CA PHE A 268 -5.05 -7.55 5.78
C PHE A 268 -5.68 -8.76 6.45
N ALA A 269 -5.06 -9.25 7.55
CA ALA A 269 -5.50 -10.44 8.26
C ALA A 269 -6.55 -10.16 9.35
N SER A 270 -6.61 -8.92 9.84
CA SER A 270 -7.49 -8.53 10.95
C SER A 270 -8.92 -8.19 10.53
N GLY A 271 -9.23 -8.15 9.22
CA GLY A 271 -10.53 -7.72 8.71
C GLY A 271 -10.69 -6.21 8.56
N TRP A 272 -9.78 -5.38 9.13
CA TRP A 272 -9.87 -3.92 9.02
C TRP A 272 -9.75 -3.41 7.59
N TYR A 273 -8.92 -4.06 6.78
CA TYR A 273 -8.79 -3.76 5.36
C TYR A 273 -10.11 -3.97 4.60
N ASP A 274 -10.80 -5.09 4.84
CA ASP A 274 -12.06 -5.43 4.17
C ASP A 274 -13.16 -4.48 4.60
N PHE A 275 -13.21 -4.14 5.89
CA PHE A 275 -14.15 -3.17 6.42
C PHE A 275 -13.90 -1.76 5.83
N SER A 276 -12.64 -1.31 5.78
CA SER A 276 -12.26 -0.06 5.10
C SER A 276 -12.71 -0.01 3.65
N SER A 277 -12.62 -1.12 2.94
CA SER A 277 -12.98 -1.21 1.53
C SER A 277 -14.49 -1.33 1.31
N ALA A 278 -15.24 -1.88 2.28
CA ALA A 278 -16.69 -2.07 2.21
C ALA A 278 -17.47 -0.76 2.47
N ILE A 279 -17.00 0.10 3.37
CA ILE A 279 -17.69 1.35 3.74
C ILE A 279 -17.99 2.25 2.52
N PRO A 280 -17.03 2.56 1.63
CA PRO A 280 -17.30 3.39 0.45
C PRO A 280 -18.32 2.77 -0.51
N VAL A 281 -18.25 1.44 -0.69
CA VAL A 281 -19.18 0.70 -1.56
C VAL A 281 -20.59 0.77 -1.00
N PHE A 282 -20.73 0.56 0.31
CA PHE A 282 -22.01 0.65 1.00
C PHE A 282 -22.58 2.07 0.94
N LYS A 283 -21.80 3.10 1.26
CA LYS A 283 -22.22 4.51 1.15
C LYS A 283 -22.67 4.87 -0.27
N LYS A 284 -21.93 4.41 -1.29
CA LYS A 284 -22.30 4.61 -2.69
C LYS A 284 -23.65 3.94 -3.01
N SER A 285 -23.87 2.74 -2.53
CA SER A 285 -25.13 2.01 -2.72
C SER A 285 -26.30 2.69 -2.00
N LEU A 286 -26.09 3.18 -0.78
CA LEU A 286 -27.08 3.96 -0.04
C LEU A 286 -27.49 5.22 -0.80
N ILE A 287 -26.51 6.02 -1.23
CA ILE A 287 -26.80 7.24 -2.01
C ILE A 287 -27.57 6.90 -3.27
N LYS A 288 -27.16 5.86 -3.99
CA LYS A 288 -27.86 5.44 -5.23
C LYS A 288 -29.32 5.00 -4.95
N ASN A 289 -29.53 4.24 -3.87
CA ASN A 289 -30.86 3.75 -3.51
C ASN A 289 -31.74 4.86 -2.94
N GLN A 290 -31.18 5.79 -2.16
CA GLN A 290 -31.92 6.96 -1.65
C GLN A 290 -32.38 7.91 -2.78
N MET A 291 -31.63 7.97 -3.88
CA MET A 291 -32.06 8.74 -5.06
C MET A 291 -33.22 8.07 -5.81
N ALA A 292 -33.40 6.74 -5.63
CA ALA A 292 -34.42 5.98 -6.36
C ALA A 292 -35.82 6.01 -5.72
N LEU A 293 -35.91 6.20 -4.40
CA LEU A 293 -37.20 6.16 -3.67
C LEU A 293 -37.29 7.37 -2.73
N ARG A 294 -37.66 8.54 -3.28
CA ARG A 294 -37.76 9.79 -2.51
C ARG A 294 -39.17 10.06 -1.97
N TYR A 295 -40.20 9.56 -2.64
CA TYR A 295 -41.58 9.92 -2.35
C TYR A 295 -42.49 8.72 -2.43
N ILE A 296 -43.50 8.69 -1.55
CA ILE A 296 -44.71 7.87 -1.70
C ILE A 296 -45.79 8.81 -2.22
N ILE A 297 -46.35 8.48 -3.35
CA ILE A 297 -47.40 9.26 -4.00
C ILE A 297 -48.71 8.54 -3.85
N TYR A 298 -49.63 9.13 -3.10
CA TYR A 298 -51.00 8.64 -2.95
C TYR A 298 -51.86 9.43 -3.92
N ILE A 299 -52.54 8.73 -4.82
CA ILE A 299 -53.47 9.31 -5.80
C ILE A 299 -54.86 8.71 -5.49
N GLN A 300 -55.82 9.59 -5.25
CA GLN A 300 -57.21 9.16 -5.01
C GLN A 300 -57.83 8.55 -6.27
N GLU A 301 -58.68 7.53 -6.09
CA GLU A 301 -59.39 6.89 -7.20
C GLU A 301 -60.30 7.87 -7.93
N THR A 302 -60.96 8.77 -7.18
CA THR A 302 -61.81 9.85 -7.73
C THR A 302 -61.03 10.81 -8.66
N PHE A 303 -59.74 10.95 -8.51
CA PHE A 303 -58.90 11.74 -9.43
C PHE A 303 -58.88 11.12 -10.83
N TRP A 304 -58.75 9.80 -10.91
CA TRP A 304 -58.74 9.09 -12.18
C TRP A 304 -60.11 9.18 -12.88
N GLU A 305 -61.19 9.04 -12.12
CA GLU A 305 -62.53 9.22 -12.69
C GLU A 305 -62.75 10.58 -13.26
N LYS A 306 -62.35 11.64 -12.55
CA LYS A 306 -62.43 13.04 -13.03
C LYS A 306 -61.59 13.24 -14.29
N LEU A 307 -60.36 12.68 -14.29
CA LEU A 307 -59.45 12.80 -15.42
C LEU A 307 -60.01 12.15 -16.67
N TYR A 308 -60.51 10.90 -16.54
CA TYR A 308 -61.13 10.18 -17.67
C TYR A 308 -62.39 10.84 -18.18
N ALA A 309 -63.21 11.39 -17.29
CA ALA A 309 -64.39 12.15 -17.68
C ALA A 309 -64.04 13.44 -18.43
N SER A 310 -63.06 14.19 -18.00
CA SER A 310 -62.61 15.43 -18.67
C SER A 310 -62.01 15.18 -20.06
N GLU A 311 -61.31 14.07 -20.22
CA GLU A 311 -60.70 13.67 -21.49
C GLU A 311 -61.58 12.76 -22.35
N LYS A 312 -62.82 12.48 -21.89
CA LYS A 312 -63.80 11.62 -22.56
C LYS A 312 -63.31 10.21 -22.91
N ILE A 313 -62.49 9.65 -22.04
CA ILE A 313 -61.91 8.31 -22.21
C ILE A 313 -62.91 7.31 -21.60
N VAL A 314 -63.43 6.40 -22.42
CA VAL A 314 -64.44 5.38 -22.00
C VAL A 314 -63.86 4.00 -21.94
N LYS A 315 -62.94 3.64 -22.86
CA LYS A 315 -62.42 2.26 -22.97
C LYS A 315 -61.36 2.03 -21.92
N ASP A 316 -61.38 0.85 -21.32
CA ASP A 316 -60.47 0.48 -20.23
C ASP A 316 -59.01 0.39 -20.66
N ASP A 317 -58.71 -0.01 -21.90
CA ASP A 317 -57.39 -0.01 -22.46
C ASP A 317 -56.81 1.42 -22.59
N GLU A 318 -57.64 2.36 -23.03
CA GLU A 318 -57.24 3.78 -23.16
C GLU A 318 -57.01 4.42 -21.78
N LYS A 319 -57.82 4.04 -20.75
CA LYS A 319 -57.63 4.47 -19.37
C LYS A 319 -56.26 3.96 -18.80
N ALA A 320 -55.94 2.70 -19.07
CA ALA A 320 -54.67 2.09 -18.61
C ALA A 320 -53.45 2.82 -19.23
N ILE A 321 -53.50 3.08 -20.54
CA ILE A 321 -52.47 3.81 -21.25
C ILE A 321 -52.28 5.23 -20.68
N ARG A 322 -53.42 5.93 -20.48
CA ARG A 322 -53.40 7.30 -19.95
C ARG A 322 -52.87 7.39 -18.54
N ARG A 323 -53.28 6.42 -17.69
CA ARG A 323 -52.73 6.29 -16.33
C ARG A 323 -51.25 6.03 -16.34
N GLY A 324 -50.76 5.13 -17.17
CA GLY A 324 -49.32 4.84 -17.34
C GLY A 324 -48.55 6.08 -17.75
N LYS A 325 -49.05 6.87 -18.73
CA LYS A 325 -48.41 8.09 -19.17
C LYS A 325 -48.33 9.13 -18.05
N PHE A 326 -49.42 9.34 -17.31
CA PHE A 326 -49.43 10.31 -16.20
C PHE A 326 -48.43 9.95 -15.12
N LEU A 327 -48.35 8.66 -14.76
CA LEU A 327 -47.40 8.16 -13.76
C LEU A 327 -45.98 8.32 -14.25
N GLN A 328 -45.69 8.14 -15.54
CA GLN A 328 -44.42 8.34 -16.14
C GLN A 328 -44.02 9.81 -16.13
N ASP A 329 -44.91 10.70 -16.60
CA ASP A 329 -44.71 12.17 -16.61
C ASP A 329 -44.44 12.69 -15.18
N MET A 330 -45.13 12.15 -14.17
CA MET A 330 -44.94 12.50 -12.77
C MET A 330 -43.58 12.01 -12.25
N ASN A 331 -43.19 10.77 -12.59
CA ASN A 331 -41.91 10.23 -12.23
C ASN A 331 -40.76 11.00 -12.85
N ASP A 332 -40.87 11.33 -14.13
CA ASP A 332 -39.88 12.15 -14.86
C ASP A 332 -39.77 13.57 -14.30
N PHE A 333 -40.90 14.14 -13.85
CA PHE A 333 -40.89 15.43 -13.15
C PHE A 333 -40.18 15.36 -11.80
N LEU A 334 -40.43 14.33 -11.00
CA LEU A 334 -39.85 14.19 -9.66
C LEU A 334 -38.41 13.69 -9.66
N ALA A 335 -38.02 12.93 -10.70
CA ALA A 335 -36.67 12.35 -10.82
C ALA A 335 -35.70 13.19 -11.66
N GLY A 336 -36.22 14.15 -12.45
CA GLY A 336 -35.39 14.97 -13.38
C GLY A 336 -34.55 16.00 -12.65
N GLU A 337 -33.23 15.99 -12.89
CA GLU A 337 -32.27 16.99 -12.35
C GLU A 337 -32.65 18.42 -12.78
N GLU A 338 -33.21 18.58 -13.97
CA GLU A 338 -33.66 19.87 -14.53
C GLU A 338 -34.90 20.44 -13.83
N ASN A 339 -35.61 19.62 -13.04
CA ASN A 339 -36.83 20.00 -12.33
C ASN A 339 -36.59 20.35 -10.86
N ALA A 340 -35.35 20.30 -10.40
CA ALA A 340 -35.00 20.68 -9.05
C ALA A 340 -35.42 22.13 -8.74
N GLY A 341 -36.34 22.30 -7.79
CA GLY A 341 -36.87 23.58 -7.40
C GLY A 341 -38.19 24.00 -8.11
N LYS A 342 -38.71 23.20 -9.03
CA LYS A 342 -40.05 23.42 -9.62
C LYS A 342 -41.16 22.87 -8.72
N GLY A 343 -42.26 23.57 -8.62
CA GLY A 343 -43.43 23.14 -7.83
C GLY A 343 -44.40 22.31 -8.66
N PHE A 344 -44.97 21.28 -8.02
CA PHE A 344 -46.09 20.51 -8.54
C PHE A 344 -47.40 21.12 -8.01
N ILE A 345 -48.35 21.49 -8.91
CA ILE A 345 -49.63 22.09 -8.55
C ILE A 345 -50.68 21.00 -8.55
N SER A 346 -51.27 20.75 -7.39
CA SER A 346 -52.41 19.87 -7.24
C SER A 346 -53.63 20.61 -6.73
N HIS A 347 -54.84 20.15 -7.08
CA HIS A 347 -56.06 20.73 -6.60
C HIS A 347 -56.54 20.05 -5.34
N PHE A 348 -57.11 20.82 -4.43
CA PHE A 348 -57.78 20.27 -3.24
C PHE A 348 -59.19 20.85 -3.07
N ARG A 349 -60.07 20.10 -2.47
CA ARG A 349 -61.40 20.53 -2.13
C ARG A 349 -61.58 20.56 -0.63
N TYR A 350 -62.11 21.62 -0.10
CA TYR A 350 -62.44 21.73 1.29
C TYR A 350 -63.95 21.50 1.49
N ASP A 351 -64.31 20.45 2.19
CA ASP A 351 -65.73 20.16 2.58
C ASP A 351 -66.00 20.85 3.93
N ARG A 352 -66.78 21.94 3.84
CA ARG A 352 -67.17 22.74 5.04
C ARG A 352 -68.08 21.95 6.03
N ILE A 353 -68.79 20.92 5.57
CA ILE A 353 -69.70 20.18 6.41
C ILE A 353 -68.97 19.15 7.26
N LYS A 354 -67.95 18.53 6.68
CA LYS A 354 -67.14 17.47 7.33
C LYS A 354 -65.86 17.97 7.94
N GLY A 355 -65.48 19.24 7.71
CA GLY A 355 -64.20 19.81 8.18
C GLY A 355 -62.95 19.11 7.65
N PHE A 356 -63.05 18.54 6.45
CA PHE A 356 -62.02 17.66 5.88
C PHE A 356 -61.48 18.21 4.57
N GLU A 357 -60.17 18.15 4.40
CA GLU A 357 -59.49 18.49 3.15
C GLU A 357 -59.40 17.25 2.26
N ASP A 358 -60.06 17.28 1.10
CA ASP A 358 -59.98 16.24 0.09
C ASP A 358 -58.89 16.62 -0.92
N LYS A 359 -57.75 15.92 -0.85
CA LYS A 359 -56.61 16.18 -1.73
C LYS A 359 -56.51 15.09 -2.78
N ASP A 360 -56.56 15.43 -4.03
CA ASP A 360 -56.52 14.51 -5.16
C ASP A 360 -55.19 13.74 -5.21
N ILE A 361 -54.08 14.39 -4.85
CA ILE A 361 -52.72 13.82 -4.86
C ILE A 361 -52.01 14.23 -3.57
N ILE A 362 -51.44 13.28 -2.83
CA ILE A 362 -50.64 13.52 -1.67
C ILE A 362 -49.24 12.94 -1.94
N ILE A 363 -48.22 13.80 -1.91
CA ILE A 363 -46.81 13.39 -2.04
C ILE A 363 -46.21 13.44 -0.65
N THR A 364 -45.90 12.28 -0.11
CA THR A 364 -45.22 12.18 1.21
C THR A 364 -43.75 11.86 0.96
N PRO A 365 -42.82 12.71 1.39
CA PRO A 365 -41.42 12.34 1.33
C PRO A 365 -41.18 11.12 2.21
N LEU A 366 -40.49 10.14 1.69
CA LEU A 366 -39.97 9.04 2.51
C LEU A 366 -38.90 9.61 3.41
N GLU A 367 -39.13 9.57 4.69
CA GLU A 367 -38.10 9.90 5.67
C GLU A 367 -36.91 8.95 5.41
N SER A 368 -35.77 9.52 5.17
CA SER A 368 -34.52 8.76 5.10
C SER A 368 -34.32 8.08 6.47
N PHE A 369 -34.34 6.76 6.52
CA PHE A 369 -33.99 6.01 7.73
C PHE A 369 -32.55 6.28 8.17
N PHE A 370 -31.72 6.85 7.30
CA PHE A 370 -30.34 7.17 7.55
C PHE A 370 -30.17 8.68 7.66
N LYS A 371 -29.92 9.15 8.86
CA LYS A 371 -29.43 10.50 9.11
C LYS A 371 -28.00 10.54 8.59
N GLY A 372 -27.70 11.46 7.65
CA GLY A 372 -26.38 11.58 7.07
C GLY A 372 -25.31 11.68 8.18
N GLY A 373 -24.33 10.80 8.18
CA GLY A 373 -23.26 10.78 9.18
C GLY A 373 -23.11 9.48 9.98
N GLU A 374 -24.06 8.54 9.89
CA GLU A 374 -24.08 7.30 10.69
C GLU A 374 -22.80 6.45 10.57
N TYR A 375 -22.05 6.55 9.46
CA TYR A 375 -20.82 5.80 9.23
C TYR A 375 -19.56 6.65 9.27
N ILE A 376 -19.63 7.86 9.81
CA ILE A 376 -18.45 8.73 9.95
C ILE A 376 -17.54 8.18 11.05
N GLU A 377 -18.13 7.83 12.19
CA GLU A 377 -17.39 7.28 13.34
C GLU A 377 -16.74 5.94 12.98
N ASP A 378 -17.47 5.04 12.33
CA ASP A 378 -16.91 3.75 11.85
C ASP A 378 -15.77 3.97 10.84
N SER A 379 -15.92 4.94 9.93
CA SER A 379 -14.90 5.29 8.94
C SER A 379 -13.65 5.86 9.60
N GLU A 380 -13.81 6.67 10.66
CA GLU A 380 -12.72 7.23 11.45
C GLU A 380 -12.00 6.12 12.24
N GLU A 381 -12.75 5.25 12.92
CA GLU A 381 -12.20 4.12 13.66
C GLU A 381 -11.36 3.21 12.76
N VAL A 382 -11.93 2.79 11.62
CA VAL A 382 -11.24 1.94 10.64
C VAL A 382 -9.97 2.60 10.13
N SER A 383 -10.02 3.89 9.76
CA SER A 383 -8.84 4.62 9.31
C SER A 383 -7.76 4.68 10.39
N ASN A 384 -8.14 4.92 11.65
CA ASN A 384 -7.22 4.95 12.78
C ASN A 384 -6.59 3.58 13.03
N MET A 385 -7.38 2.49 12.98
CA MET A 385 -6.86 1.13 13.15
C MET A 385 -5.94 0.70 12.02
N MET A 386 -6.23 1.12 10.78
CA MET A 386 -5.35 0.89 9.64
C MET A 386 -4.01 1.63 9.81
N CYS A 387 -4.05 2.91 10.21
CA CYS A 387 -2.84 3.70 10.50
C CYS A 387 -2.04 3.09 11.65
N TYR A 388 -2.70 2.68 12.74
CA TYR A 388 -2.06 2.00 13.87
C TYR A 388 -1.36 0.71 13.45
N GLY A 389 -2.05 -0.16 12.71
CA GLY A 389 -1.48 -1.41 12.20
C GLY A 389 -0.31 -1.20 11.24
N MET A 390 -0.29 -0.07 10.53
CA MET A 390 0.81 0.33 9.66
C MET A 390 1.91 1.12 10.38
N GLY A 391 1.71 1.49 11.66
CA GLY A 391 2.66 2.23 12.46
C GLY A 391 2.88 3.66 11.99
N VAL A 392 1.82 4.35 11.56
CA VAL A 392 1.83 5.77 11.17
C VAL A 392 0.76 6.51 11.97
N HIS A 393 1.11 7.68 12.50
CA HIS A 393 0.13 8.46 13.24
C HIS A 393 -0.90 9.11 12.29
N PRO A 394 -2.22 8.92 12.48
CA PRO A 394 -3.26 9.41 11.56
C PRO A 394 -3.15 10.90 11.24
N SER A 395 -2.78 11.68 12.23
CA SER A 395 -2.69 13.14 12.12
C SER A 395 -1.57 13.61 11.17
N ILE A 396 -0.58 12.80 10.87
CA ILE A 396 0.53 13.17 9.96
C ILE A 396 0.12 13.06 8.50
N ILE A 397 -0.71 12.06 8.19
CA ILE A 397 -1.14 11.80 6.81
C ILE A 397 -2.24 12.77 6.37
N GLY A 398 -2.94 13.34 7.33
CA GLY A 398 -4.11 14.20 7.14
C GLY A 398 -5.27 13.72 7.99
N ALA A 399 -6.30 14.56 8.11
CA ALA A 399 -7.48 14.18 8.86
C ALA A 399 -8.18 13.00 8.19
N ALA A 400 -8.45 11.95 8.97
CA ALA A 400 -9.37 10.91 8.54
C ALA A 400 -10.71 11.56 8.14
N PRO A 401 -11.44 11.02 7.14
CA PRO A 401 -12.74 11.55 6.77
C PRO A 401 -13.67 11.57 7.98
N GLY A 402 -14.02 12.75 8.49
CA GLY A 402 -14.83 12.90 9.69
C GLY A 402 -14.61 14.22 10.37
N LYS A 403 -14.40 14.19 11.65
CA LYS A 403 -14.11 15.40 12.45
C LYS A 403 -12.60 15.66 12.41
N GLY A 404 -12.19 16.64 11.60
CA GLY A 404 -10.79 17.05 11.54
C GLY A 404 -10.28 17.46 12.92
N LYS A 405 -9.33 16.71 13.48
CA LYS A 405 -8.56 17.15 14.64
C LYS A 405 -7.44 18.05 14.13
N SER A 406 -7.49 19.31 14.50
CA SER A 406 -6.38 20.23 14.25
C SER A 406 -5.19 19.81 15.11
N ILE A 407 -4.03 19.56 14.48
CA ILE A 407 -2.79 19.29 15.21
C ILE A 407 -2.12 20.61 15.55
N ASN A 408 -1.56 20.69 16.77
CA ASN A 408 -0.65 21.76 17.14
C ASN A 408 0.66 21.62 16.33
N GLY A 409 1.23 22.74 15.84
CA GLY A 409 2.48 22.72 15.07
C GLY A 409 3.67 22.10 15.82
N THR A 410 3.69 22.15 17.15
CA THR A 410 4.71 21.46 17.97
C THR A 410 4.50 19.96 17.94
N GLU A 411 3.29 19.49 18.14
CA GLU A 411 2.94 18.08 18.08
C GLU A 411 3.25 17.47 16.71
N ALA A 412 2.90 18.18 15.62
CA ALA A 412 3.20 17.74 14.26
C ALA A 412 4.71 17.53 14.02
N ARG A 413 5.56 18.43 14.57
CA ARG A 413 7.02 18.30 14.45
C ARG A 413 7.57 17.14 15.26
N GLU A 414 7.08 16.96 16.49
CA GLU A 414 7.52 15.86 17.34
C GLU A 414 7.14 14.52 16.72
N LEU A 415 5.91 14.36 16.26
CA LEU A 415 5.44 13.15 15.58
C LEU A 415 6.26 12.88 14.31
N PHE A 416 6.53 13.89 13.49
CA PHE A 416 7.34 13.74 12.29
C PHE A 416 8.77 13.32 12.61
N THR A 417 9.37 13.87 13.67
CA THR A 417 10.71 13.50 14.14
C THR A 417 10.76 12.05 14.64
N ILE A 418 9.72 11.61 15.35
CA ILE A 418 9.58 10.22 15.81
C ILE A 418 9.50 9.28 14.59
N GLU A 419 8.67 9.60 13.61
CA GLU A 419 8.53 8.80 12.39
C GLU A 419 9.87 8.69 11.62
N GLN A 420 10.62 9.78 11.50
CA GLN A 420 11.95 9.76 10.90
C GLN A 420 12.90 8.83 11.66
N ALA A 421 12.87 8.88 12.98
CA ALA A 421 13.71 8.00 13.81
C ALA A 421 13.35 6.51 13.64
N LEU A 422 12.05 6.20 13.53
CA LEU A 422 11.57 4.84 13.29
C LEU A 422 11.96 4.32 11.90
N MET A 423 12.04 5.19 10.90
CA MET A 423 12.41 4.81 9.53
C MET A 423 13.93 4.69 9.32
N LYS A 424 14.75 5.03 10.31
CA LYS A 424 16.22 5.00 10.16
C LYS A 424 16.77 3.65 9.71
N MET A 425 16.23 2.54 10.19
CA MET A 425 16.66 1.21 9.78
C MET A 425 16.49 0.98 8.28
N TYR A 426 15.38 1.45 7.71
CA TYR A 426 15.13 1.37 6.26
C TYR A 426 16.09 2.28 5.48
N GLN A 427 16.34 3.49 5.98
CA GLN A 427 17.32 4.41 5.37
C GLN A 427 18.71 3.79 5.33
N ASP A 428 19.17 3.20 6.43
CA ASP A 428 20.47 2.54 6.52
C ASP A 428 20.56 1.37 5.52
N LEU A 429 19.52 0.57 5.38
CA LEU A 429 19.48 -0.53 4.39
C LEU A 429 19.55 -0.01 2.94
N THR A 430 18.89 1.10 2.62
CA THR A 430 19.01 1.68 1.27
C THR A 430 20.39 2.20 0.93
N LEU A 431 21.23 2.51 1.95
CA LEU A 431 22.61 2.94 1.80
C LEU A 431 23.62 1.79 1.86
N GLU A 432 23.22 0.61 2.32
CA GLU A 432 24.11 -0.55 2.44
C GLU A 432 24.86 -0.88 1.13
N PRO A 433 24.25 -0.78 -0.05
CA PRO A 433 24.94 -1.00 -1.33
C PRO A 433 26.20 -0.14 -1.51
N LEU A 434 26.20 1.11 -1.05
CA LEU A 434 27.34 1.98 -1.15
C LEU A 434 28.54 1.51 -0.31
N TYR A 435 28.28 0.83 0.81
CA TYR A 435 29.36 0.23 1.60
C TYR A 435 30.00 -0.97 0.91
N PHE A 436 29.23 -1.70 0.07
CA PHE A 436 29.77 -2.74 -0.80
C PHE A 436 30.64 -2.13 -1.90
N VAL A 437 30.12 -1.11 -2.59
CA VAL A 437 30.92 -0.38 -3.60
C VAL A 437 32.18 0.18 -2.99
N LYS A 438 32.08 0.86 -1.85
CA LYS A 438 33.25 1.39 -1.11
C LYS A 438 34.27 0.29 -0.81
N ALA A 439 33.85 -0.87 -0.35
CA ALA A 439 34.74 -1.96 0.04
C ALA A 439 35.44 -2.64 -1.17
N ILE A 440 34.74 -2.68 -2.32
CA ILE A 440 35.25 -3.30 -3.54
C ILE A 440 36.08 -2.32 -4.37
N ASN A 441 35.56 -1.10 -4.58
CA ASN A 441 36.24 -0.05 -5.35
C ASN A 441 37.34 0.69 -4.54
N GLN A 442 37.61 0.22 -3.31
CA GLN A 442 38.66 0.71 -2.45
C GLN A 442 38.55 2.22 -2.13
N TRP A 443 37.33 2.73 -2.00
CA TRP A 443 37.12 4.11 -1.55
C TRP A 443 37.69 4.33 -0.14
N PRO A 444 38.03 5.58 0.26
CA PRO A 444 38.60 5.86 1.57
C PRO A 444 37.79 5.31 2.72
N LYS A 445 38.44 4.67 3.68
CA LYS A 445 37.79 3.97 4.80
C LYS A 445 37.02 4.89 5.75
N ASP A 446 37.42 6.16 5.82
CA ASP A 446 36.87 7.20 6.67
C ASP A 446 35.61 7.86 6.09
N ILE A 447 35.22 7.52 4.85
CA ILE A 447 33.97 7.97 4.21
C ILE A 447 32.78 7.15 4.69
N TYR A 448 31.70 7.84 4.98
CA TYR A 448 30.41 7.28 5.40
C TYR A 448 29.26 7.96 4.64
N PHE A 449 28.13 7.29 4.62
CA PHE A 449 26.92 7.76 3.97
C PHE A 449 25.79 7.90 4.98
N ALA A 450 24.96 8.92 4.85
CA ALA A 450 23.75 9.10 5.63
C ALA A 450 22.65 9.70 4.76
N VAL A 451 21.41 9.46 5.14
CA VAL A 451 20.26 10.18 4.58
C VAL A 451 20.04 11.42 5.43
N THR A 452 19.95 12.58 4.77
CA THR A 452 19.51 13.80 5.44
C THR A 452 17.99 13.79 5.55
N ASN A 453 17.51 14.22 6.71
CA ASN A 453 16.07 14.30 6.96
C ASN A 453 15.63 15.76 6.95
N CYS A 454 14.44 16.01 6.38
CA CYS A 454 13.84 17.33 6.40
C CYS A 454 13.53 17.75 7.84
N GLN A 455 13.92 18.97 8.21
CA GLN A 455 13.58 19.55 9.51
C GLN A 455 12.46 20.57 9.34
N LEU A 456 11.36 20.33 10.07
CA LEU A 456 10.25 21.27 10.11
C LEU A 456 10.61 22.42 11.05
N THR A 457 10.77 23.63 10.53
CA THR A 457 11.03 24.85 11.31
C THR A 457 9.73 25.58 11.59
N THR A 458 9.63 26.23 12.77
CA THR A 458 8.50 27.13 13.07
C THR A 458 8.72 28.48 12.39
N LEU A 459 7.60 29.10 12.01
CA LEU A 459 7.58 30.53 11.58
C LEU A 459 7.84 31.49 12.73
N ASP A 460 7.68 31.05 13.98
CA ASP A 460 7.96 31.87 15.17
C ASP A 460 9.47 32.10 15.30
N LYS A 461 9.88 33.31 15.00
CA LYS A 461 11.24 33.81 15.24
C LYS A 461 11.53 34.11 16.72
N GLY A 462 10.96 33.32 17.63
CA GLY A 462 11.24 33.42 19.06
C GLY A 462 12.68 32.97 19.35
N THR A 463 13.36 33.71 20.20
CA THR A 463 14.72 33.56 20.71
C THR A 463 14.99 32.19 21.38
N GLY A 464 14.82 31.09 20.69
CA GLY A 464 15.03 29.73 21.23
C GLY A 464 15.07 28.62 20.18
N ALA A 465 14.82 28.94 18.90
CA ALA A 465 14.91 27.98 17.83
C ALA A 465 16.38 27.82 17.38
N THR A 466 17.13 27.05 18.13
CA THR A 466 18.45 26.60 17.69
C THR A 466 18.27 25.70 16.47
N LYS A 467 18.80 26.12 15.32
CA LYS A 467 18.98 25.26 14.15
C LYS A 467 20.01 24.18 14.50
N ASN A 468 19.55 23.08 15.07
CA ASN A 468 20.40 21.91 15.18
C ASN A 468 20.27 21.10 13.87
N THR A 469 20.92 21.60 12.83
CA THR A 469 21.36 20.73 11.75
C THR A 469 22.49 19.91 12.38
N GLY A 470 22.35 18.61 12.57
CA GLY A 470 23.36 17.77 13.24
C GLY A 470 24.77 17.79 12.64
N LEU A 471 25.11 18.83 11.89
CA LEU A 471 26.36 19.04 11.14
C LEU A 471 26.92 20.47 11.23
N THR A 472 26.29 21.38 11.98
CA THR A 472 26.93 22.69 12.18
C THR A 472 28.06 22.58 13.21
N PRO A 473 29.30 22.95 12.88
CA PRO A 473 30.32 23.15 13.89
C PRO A 473 29.83 24.27 14.84
N GLU A 474 29.98 24.04 16.13
CA GLU A 474 29.83 25.12 17.12
C GLU A 474 30.73 26.26 16.75
N THR A 475 30.20 27.30 16.14
CA THR A 475 30.94 28.57 15.99
C THR A 475 30.98 29.16 17.39
N GLU A 476 32.16 29.19 17.96
CA GLU A 476 32.46 29.88 19.24
C GLU A 476 31.86 31.30 19.19
N GLN A 477 30.89 31.54 20.04
CA GLN A 477 30.54 32.91 20.40
C GLN A 477 31.65 33.48 21.27
N LYS A 478 32.33 34.49 20.73
CA LYS A 478 33.17 35.42 21.50
C LYS A 478 32.30 36.31 22.35
#